data_f57b9c2822e3f340005d53f02b5b6d6a
#
_entry.id   f57b9c2822e3f340005d53f02b5b6d6a
#
_cell.length_a   1.000
_cell.length_b   1.000
_cell.length_c   1.000
_cell.angle_alpha   90.00
_cell.angle_beta   90.00
_cell.angle_gamma   90.00
#
_symmetry.space_group_name_H-M   'P 1'
#
loop_
_entity.id
_entity.type
_entity.pdbx_description
1 polymer ?
#
loop_
_entity_poly.entity_id
_entity_poly.type
_entity_poly.pdbx_seq_one_letter_code
_entity_poly.pdbx_strand_id
1 'polypeptide(L)'
;RQVVNDALLPLQAFANGCKRKPEAGALLIWQEGGEFKHTGHVAIITEVLEDKIRIAEQNVIHSRLPSGQQWTRELPMTVSESGYFLHDTFDDTEILGWMIQTEDTEYSLPRPTPEKEKLEIHAEHIENNGQFEHKWLNEKNEFEAAYVKAMGGHKVSHSDQYRYFTMSETAQHELIRATNELHLMYLHATDKVLKDDKLLQYFNIPKLLWPRLRLSWQNRRYQTITGRLDFCMDSRGLKVYEYNADSASCHAEAGEFMNRWAIQGGLKIGDNPADGLRNALADCWKHSEATPLVHIMQDHDDEEDYHALFMRNALVQAGFQAKIIHGTEGLHWDSRGRLIDDEDNQVKTVWKTWAWETMLEQLREDATGMEVAPPIRTGYPEDKVRLIDVLLRPEVLVYEPLWTAIPSNKAILPVLWSLFPNHRYLLEAGFELTPELIKNGYAQKPIAGRRGDNVKLIGECKSVLDSKDGRFGKQESIYQQLWCLPKVEDQYVQVCTFT
;
A
#
# COMPACT_ATOMS: atom_id res chain seq x y z
N ARG A 1 -8.32 14.98 -6.33
CA ARG A 1 -8.88 15.35 -5.00
C ARG A 1 -9.21 14.07 -4.28
N GLN A 2 -8.39 13.68 -3.34
CA GLN A 2 -8.75 12.65 -2.39
C GLN A 2 -9.86 13.21 -1.49
N VAL A 3 -11.09 12.82 -1.73
CA VAL A 3 -12.19 13.09 -0.80
C VAL A 3 -12.02 12.06 0.31
N VAL A 4 -11.30 12.43 1.36
CA VAL A 4 -11.28 11.65 2.58
C VAL A 4 -12.58 11.97 3.30
N ASN A 5 -13.58 11.16 3.06
CA ASN A 5 -14.78 11.18 3.86
C ASN A 5 -14.49 10.59 5.24
N ASP A 6 -15.02 11.19 6.29
CA ASP A 6 -14.83 10.73 7.67
C ASP A 6 -15.51 9.37 7.98
N ALA A 7 -16.28 8.84 7.04
CA ALA A 7 -16.84 7.49 7.08
C ALA A 7 -16.63 6.82 5.73
N LEU A 8 -15.65 5.92 5.65
CA LEU A 8 -15.47 5.03 4.51
C LEU A 8 -16.46 3.87 4.60
N LEU A 9 -17.71 4.15 4.25
CA LEU A 9 -18.68 3.10 4.02
C LEU A 9 -18.34 2.36 2.71
N PRO A 10 -18.64 1.07 2.61
CA PRO A 10 -18.40 0.34 1.37
C PRO A 10 -19.23 0.93 0.23
N LEU A 11 -18.65 0.96 -0.96
CA LEU A 11 -19.33 1.39 -2.18
C LEU A 11 -20.18 0.22 -2.70
N GLN A 12 -21.51 0.34 -2.64
CA GLN A 12 -22.46 -0.67 -3.11
C GLN A 12 -22.99 -0.30 -4.50
N ALA A 13 -23.08 -1.28 -5.39
CA ALA A 13 -23.60 -1.10 -6.73
C ALA A 13 -25.10 -1.45 -6.79
N PHE A 14 -25.89 -0.62 -7.45
CA PHE A 14 -27.32 -0.78 -7.64
C PHE A 14 -27.65 -0.71 -9.13
N ALA A 15 -28.34 -1.72 -9.65
CA ALA A 15 -28.73 -1.74 -11.04
C ALA A 15 -29.75 -0.66 -11.37
N ASN A 16 -29.68 -0.12 -12.58
CA ASN A 16 -30.73 0.74 -13.11
C ASN A 16 -32.07 -0.01 -13.12
N GLY A 17 -33.10 0.60 -12.57
CA GLY A 17 -34.41 -0.05 -12.37
C GLY A 17 -34.60 -0.75 -11.02
N CYS A 18 -33.61 -0.75 -10.12
CA CYS A 18 -33.79 -1.32 -8.78
C CYS A 18 -34.59 -0.39 -7.85
N LYS A 19 -35.03 -0.94 -6.71
CA LYS A 19 -35.82 -0.19 -5.72
C LYS A 19 -35.02 0.79 -4.87
N ARG A 20 -33.68 0.72 -4.89
CA ARG A 20 -32.84 1.69 -4.18
C ARG A 20 -32.84 2.99 -4.95
N LYS A 21 -33.31 4.07 -4.31
CA LYS A 21 -33.29 5.42 -4.90
C LYS A 21 -31.86 5.91 -5.11
N PRO A 22 -31.51 6.48 -6.28
CA PRO A 22 -30.24 7.19 -6.44
C PRO A 22 -30.16 8.39 -5.50
N GLU A 23 -28.96 8.80 -5.11
CA GLU A 23 -28.74 9.92 -4.20
C GLU A 23 -27.59 10.82 -4.66
N ALA A 24 -27.59 12.07 -4.18
CA ALA A 24 -26.51 13.01 -4.45
C ALA A 24 -25.19 12.49 -3.88
N GLY A 25 -24.12 12.58 -4.66
CA GLY A 25 -22.80 12.01 -4.32
C GLY A 25 -22.59 10.60 -4.87
N ALA A 26 -23.63 9.92 -5.36
CA ALA A 26 -23.48 8.60 -6.00
C ALA A 26 -22.74 8.70 -7.34
N LEU A 27 -22.00 7.64 -7.70
CA LEU A 27 -21.40 7.47 -9.01
C LEU A 27 -22.43 6.82 -9.93
N LEU A 28 -22.67 7.42 -11.08
CA LEU A 28 -23.50 6.89 -12.15
C LEU A 28 -22.61 6.23 -13.20
N ILE A 29 -22.99 5.04 -13.65
CA ILE A 29 -22.15 4.17 -14.48
C ILE A 29 -22.87 3.84 -15.80
N TRP A 30 -22.18 4.01 -16.91
CA TRP A 30 -22.62 3.58 -18.25
C TRP A 30 -21.83 2.41 -18.78
N GLN A 31 -22.50 1.61 -19.54
CA GLN A 31 -21.87 0.56 -20.35
C GLN A 31 -21.07 1.17 -21.50
N GLU A 32 -20.07 0.45 -21.95
CA GLU A 32 -19.39 0.73 -23.21
C GLU A 32 -20.38 0.63 -24.37
N GLY A 33 -20.45 1.66 -25.21
CA GLY A 33 -21.36 1.72 -26.35
C GLY A 33 -21.74 3.15 -26.72
N GLY A 34 -22.37 3.36 -27.86
CA GLY A 34 -22.86 4.65 -28.35
C GLY A 34 -21.80 5.74 -28.29
N GLU A 35 -22.09 6.86 -27.61
CA GLU A 35 -21.15 7.96 -27.38
C GLU A 35 -19.93 7.54 -26.54
N PHE A 36 -20.06 6.53 -25.69
CA PHE A 36 -19.02 6.05 -24.77
C PHE A 36 -18.29 4.80 -25.29
N LYS A 37 -18.05 4.75 -26.60
CA LYS A 37 -17.34 3.66 -27.29
C LYS A 37 -16.01 3.36 -26.66
N HIS A 38 -15.60 2.30 -26.25
CA HIS A 38 -14.29 1.84 -25.79
C HIS A 38 -13.99 1.97 -24.29
N THR A 39 -14.73 2.74 -23.50
CA THR A 39 -14.40 2.93 -22.07
C THR A 39 -15.59 2.87 -21.14
N GLY A 40 -16.84 2.93 -21.64
CA GLY A 40 -17.98 3.28 -20.82
C GLY A 40 -17.84 4.72 -20.30
N HIS A 41 -18.66 5.08 -19.32
CA HIS A 41 -18.63 6.44 -18.74
C HIS A 41 -18.99 6.43 -17.26
N VAL A 42 -18.54 7.48 -16.55
CA VAL A 42 -18.81 7.70 -15.13
C VAL A 42 -19.16 9.17 -14.90
N ALA A 43 -20.20 9.43 -14.11
CA ALA A 43 -20.56 10.76 -13.64
C ALA A 43 -20.87 10.76 -12.14
N ILE A 44 -20.91 11.94 -11.51
CA ILE A 44 -21.38 12.12 -10.15
C ILE A 44 -22.80 12.67 -10.18
N ILE A 45 -23.74 12.07 -9.45
CA ILE A 45 -25.07 12.60 -9.25
C ILE A 45 -24.95 13.80 -8.29
N THR A 46 -25.28 14.99 -8.74
CA THR A 46 -25.23 16.21 -7.94
C THR A 46 -26.54 16.51 -7.24
N GLU A 47 -27.66 16.11 -7.85
CA GLU A 47 -29.02 16.36 -7.31
C GLU A 47 -29.99 15.30 -7.85
N VAL A 48 -30.97 14.90 -7.02
CA VAL A 48 -32.06 13.98 -7.39
C VAL A 48 -33.36 14.69 -7.20
N LEU A 49 -34.06 14.94 -8.31
CA LEU A 49 -35.39 15.56 -8.38
C LEU A 49 -36.48 14.50 -8.47
N GLU A 50 -37.71 14.88 -8.66
CA GLU A 50 -38.86 13.97 -8.70
C GLU A 50 -38.87 13.11 -9.98
N ASP A 51 -38.57 13.71 -11.11
CA ASP A 51 -38.63 13.11 -12.46
C ASP A 51 -37.30 13.09 -13.21
N LYS A 52 -36.23 13.53 -12.58
CA LYS A 52 -34.88 13.61 -13.17
C LYS A 52 -33.78 13.68 -12.13
N ILE A 53 -32.56 13.47 -12.60
CA ILE A 53 -31.35 13.73 -11.84
C ILE A 53 -30.47 14.76 -12.55
N ARG A 54 -29.60 15.44 -11.80
CA ARG A 54 -28.53 16.29 -12.31
C ARG A 54 -27.18 15.63 -12.07
N ILE A 55 -26.32 15.66 -13.04
CA ILE A 55 -25.00 15.03 -12.98
C ILE A 55 -23.88 16.02 -13.28
N ALA A 56 -22.72 15.78 -12.71
CA ALA A 56 -21.45 16.41 -13.07
C ALA A 56 -20.54 15.36 -13.70
N GLU A 57 -20.06 15.66 -14.90
CA GLU A 57 -19.21 14.76 -15.68
C GLU A 57 -18.14 15.54 -16.44
N GLN A 58 -17.14 14.84 -16.95
CA GLN A 58 -16.06 15.38 -17.77
C GLN A 58 -16.01 14.66 -19.12
N ASN A 59 -15.39 15.31 -20.12
CA ASN A 59 -15.14 14.75 -21.45
C ASN A 59 -16.39 14.44 -22.31
N VAL A 60 -17.54 15.01 -21.97
CA VAL A 60 -18.81 14.81 -22.72
C VAL A 60 -19.26 16.12 -23.35
N ILE A 61 -19.37 17.19 -22.57
CA ILE A 61 -19.74 18.52 -23.05
C ILE A 61 -18.50 19.41 -22.99
N HIS A 62 -17.99 19.85 -24.13
CA HIS A 62 -16.79 20.67 -24.25
C HIS A 62 -17.04 22.18 -24.11
N SER A 63 -18.16 22.58 -23.48
CA SER A 63 -18.49 23.98 -23.21
C SER A 63 -18.29 24.33 -21.74
N ARG A 64 -17.96 25.61 -21.46
CA ARG A 64 -17.91 26.11 -20.08
C ARG A 64 -19.31 26.13 -19.49
N LEU A 65 -19.42 25.64 -18.26
CA LEU A 65 -20.67 25.76 -17.50
C LEU A 65 -21.00 27.24 -17.25
N PRO A 66 -22.27 27.61 -17.29
CA PRO A 66 -22.73 28.93 -16.85
C PRO A 66 -22.28 29.22 -15.40
N SER A 67 -22.04 30.50 -15.11
CA SER A 67 -21.62 30.90 -13.75
C SER A 67 -22.67 30.48 -12.71
N GLY A 68 -22.22 29.73 -11.70
CA GLY A 68 -23.10 29.24 -10.61
C GLY A 68 -23.74 27.87 -10.87
N GLN A 69 -23.65 27.32 -12.09
CA GLN A 69 -24.14 25.97 -12.38
C GLN A 69 -23.10 24.91 -11.94
N GLN A 70 -23.56 23.91 -11.18
CA GLN A 70 -22.72 22.84 -10.61
C GLN A 70 -22.99 21.47 -11.26
N TRP A 71 -23.75 21.43 -12.35
CA TRP A 71 -24.11 20.21 -13.06
C TRP A 71 -23.92 20.39 -14.58
N THR A 72 -23.68 19.30 -15.29
CA THR A 72 -23.42 19.28 -16.74
C THR A 72 -24.66 18.91 -17.55
N ARG A 73 -25.37 17.87 -17.12
CA ARG A 73 -26.59 17.38 -17.77
C ARG A 73 -27.70 17.08 -16.77
N GLU A 74 -28.95 17.14 -17.26
CA GLU A 74 -30.12 16.56 -16.61
C GLU A 74 -30.48 15.24 -17.31
N LEU A 75 -30.68 14.17 -16.56
CA LEU A 75 -31.11 12.88 -17.07
C LEU A 75 -32.52 12.55 -16.56
N PRO A 76 -33.47 12.20 -17.44
CA PRO A 76 -34.82 11.82 -17.04
C PRO A 76 -34.81 10.59 -16.09
N MET A 77 -35.70 10.57 -15.14
CA MET A 77 -35.93 9.45 -14.23
C MET A 77 -37.40 9.05 -14.21
N THR A 78 -37.67 7.78 -14.45
CA THR A 78 -38.98 7.20 -14.29
C THR A 78 -39.03 6.42 -12.99
N VAL A 79 -40.06 6.68 -12.17
CA VAL A 79 -40.30 5.96 -10.92
C VAL A 79 -41.53 5.08 -11.08
N SER A 80 -41.40 3.80 -10.76
CA SER A 80 -42.50 2.82 -10.81
C SER A 80 -42.47 1.93 -9.57
N GLU A 81 -43.46 1.03 -9.43
CA GLU A 81 -43.46 0.03 -8.36
C GLU A 81 -42.25 -0.92 -8.43
N SER A 82 -41.66 -1.12 -9.62
CA SER A 82 -40.47 -1.94 -9.83
C SER A 82 -39.18 -1.25 -9.41
N GLY A 83 -39.13 0.10 -9.43
CA GLY A 83 -37.95 0.85 -9.02
C GLY A 83 -37.72 2.15 -9.76
N TYR A 84 -36.47 2.60 -9.74
CA TYR A 84 -35.99 3.86 -10.32
C TYR A 84 -35.24 3.59 -11.61
N PHE A 85 -35.73 4.16 -12.72
CA PHE A 85 -35.12 4.01 -14.05
C PHE A 85 -34.55 5.34 -14.52
N LEU A 86 -33.25 5.40 -14.70
CA LEU A 86 -32.56 6.55 -15.27
C LEU A 86 -32.40 6.35 -16.78
N HIS A 87 -32.67 7.39 -17.54
CA HIS A 87 -32.59 7.38 -19.00
C HIS A 87 -31.49 8.34 -19.44
N ASP A 88 -30.67 7.92 -20.40
CA ASP A 88 -29.69 8.83 -20.97
C ASP A 88 -30.34 9.77 -21.99
N THR A 89 -29.66 10.85 -22.30
CA THR A 89 -30.02 11.81 -23.34
C THR A 89 -29.30 11.56 -24.65
N PHE A 90 -28.38 10.62 -24.68
CA PHE A 90 -27.72 10.14 -25.90
C PHE A 90 -28.35 8.83 -26.39
N ASP A 91 -28.43 8.71 -27.72
CA ASP A 91 -28.87 7.47 -28.36
C ASP A 91 -27.79 6.37 -28.23
N ASP A 92 -28.22 5.12 -28.19
CA ASP A 92 -27.36 3.95 -28.14
C ASP A 92 -26.42 3.90 -26.91
N THR A 93 -26.78 4.54 -25.82
CA THR A 93 -26.08 4.44 -24.52
C THR A 93 -26.94 3.76 -23.46
N GLU A 94 -26.32 3.01 -22.59
CA GLU A 94 -27.00 2.27 -21.53
C GLU A 94 -26.43 2.67 -20.15
N ILE A 95 -27.32 3.10 -19.25
CA ILE A 95 -26.99 3.32 -17.84
C ILE A 95 -27.11 1.99 -17.11
N LEU A 96 -25.99 1.46 -16.64
CA LEU A 96 -25.94 0.20 -15.87
C LEU A 96 -26.56 0.36 -14.48
N GLY A 97 -26.37 1.55 -13.87
CA GLY A 97 -26.84 1.82 -12.53
C GLY A 97 -25.99 2.86 -11.82
N TRP A 98 -26.03 2.84 -10.51
CA TRP A 98 -25.30 3.77 -9.67
C TRP A 98 -24.62 3.08 -8.49
N MET A 99 -23.59 3.70 -7.97
CA MET A 99 -22.89 3.21 -6.78
C MET A 99 -23.01 4.20 -5.65
N ILE A 100 -23.43 3.74 -4.48
CA ILE A 100 -23.63 4.52 -3.26
C ILE A 100 -22.67 4.02 -2.19
N GLN A 101 -22.06 4.95 -1.48
CA GLN A 101 -21.23 4.65 -0.33
C GLN A 101 -22.15 4.43 0.90
N THR A 102 -22.47 3.15 1.18
CA THR A 102 -23.46 2.77 2.20
C THR A 102 -23.19 1.37 2.75
N GLU A 103 -23.62 1.13 3.99
CA GLU A 103 -23.71 -0.21 4.58
C GLU A 103 -24.98 -0.97 4.15
N ASP A 104 -25.99 -0.25 3.66
CA ASP A 104 -27.23 -0.83 3.19
C ASP A 104 -27.02 -1.60 1.89
N THR A 105 -27.16 -2.91 1.97
CA THR A 105 -27.02 -3.83 0.85
C THR A 105 -28.38 -4.27 0.27
N GLU A 106 -29.49 -3.75 0.77
CA GLU A 106 -30.81 -4.06 0.21
C GLU A 106 -30.89 -3.58 -1.24
N TYR A 107 -31.23 -4.48 -2.13
CA TYR A 107 -31.23 -4.29 -3.60
C TYR A 107 -29.86 -4.05 -4.26
N SER A 108 -28.74 -4.15 -3.53
CA SER A 108 -27.42 -4.05 -4.15
C SER A 108 -27.13 -5.27 -5.04
N LEU A 109 -26.34 -5.03 -6.09
CA LEU A 109 -25.81 -6.12 -6.90
C LEU A 109 -24.80 -6.91 -6.06
N PRO A 110 -24.82 -8.25 -6.17
CA PRO A 110 -23.80 -9.05 -5.51
C PRO A 110 -22.42 -8.65 -6.06
N ARG A 111 -21.46 -8.48 -5.15
CA ARG A 111 -20.07 -8.25 -5.56
C ARG A 111 -19.58 -9.47 -6.37
N PRO A 112 -18.98 -9.26 -7.53
CA PRO A 112 -18.38 -10.36 -8.27
C PRO A 112 -17.40 -11.10 -7.37
N THR A 113 -17.55 -12.41 -7.29
CA THR A 113 -16.58 -13.28 -6.61
C THR A 113 -15.84 -14.02 -7.71
N PRO A 114 -14.52 -13.94 -7.79
CA PRO A 114 -13.77 -14.68 -8.78
C PRO A 114 -13.97 -16.18 -8.58
N GLU A 115 -13.94 -16.93 -9.66
CA GLU A 115 -13.87 -18.39 -9.59
C GLU A 115 -12.62 -18.78 -8.80
N LYS A 116 -12.80 -19.64 -7.80
CA LYS A 116 -11.71 -19.96 -6.83
C LYS A 116 -10.50 -20.58 -7.54
N GLU A 117 -10.74 -21.39 -8.54
CA GLU A 117 -9.70 -22.05 -9.34
C GLU A 117 -8.83 -21.04 -10.10
N LYS A 118 -9.38 -19.86 -10.40
CA LYS A 118 -8.63 -18.78 -11.07
C LYS A 118 -7.72 -17.98 -10.13
N LEU A 119 -7.77 -18.24 -8.82
CA LEU A 119 -6.86 -17.65 -7.82
C LEU A 119 -5.64 -18.53 -7.54
N GLU A 120 -5.51 -19.67 -8.19
CA GLU A 120 -4.37 -20.56 -8.02
C GLU A 120 -3.13 -20.00 -8.73
N ILE A 121 -1.98 -20.23 -8.11
CA ILE A 121 -0.66 -19.89 -8.66
C ILE A 121 -0.03 -21.17 -9.15
N HIS A 122 0.52 -21.15 -10.35
CA HIS A 122 1.16 -22.30 -10.96
C HIS A 122 2.66 -22.03 -11.13
N ALA A 123 3.47 -23.07 -10.92
CA ALA A 123 4.89 -23.02 -11.23
C ALA A 123 5.11 -23.49 -12.65
N GLU A 124 5.93 -22.77 -13.37
CA GLU A 124 6.36 -23.06 -14.73
C GLU A 124 7.89 -23.05 -14.80
N HIS A 125 8.44 -23.74 -15.78
CA HIS A 125 9.88 -23.86 -15.94
C HIS A 125 10.31 -23.49 -17.36
N ILE A 126 11.40 -22.73 -17.44
CA ILE A 126 12.07 -22.48 -18.72
C ILE A 126 12.94 -23.69 -19.05
N GLU A 127 12.81 -24.24 -20.26
CA GLU A 127 13.72 -25.27 -20.74
C GLU A 127 15.14 -24.70 -20.84
N ASN A 128 16.07 -25.30 -20.07
CA ASN A 128 17.47 -24.91 -20.11
C ASN A 128 18.11 -25.41 -21.40
N ASN A 129 18.24 -24.54 -22.38
CA ASN A 129 18.98 -24.80 -23.63
C ASN A 129 20.42 -24.24 -23.63
N GLY A 130 20.99 -23.97 -22.45
CA GLY A 130 22.33 -23.37 -22.30
C GLY A 130 22.41 -21.87 -22.57
N GLN A 131 21.31 -21.20 -22.85
CA GLN A 131 21.26 -19.74 -23.09
C GLN A 131 21.29 -18.89 -21.83
N PHE A 132 20.97 -19.47 -20.67
CA PHE A 132 21.00 -18.80 -19.36
C PHE A 132 22.38 -18.83 -18.71
N GLU A 133 23.46 -18.97 -19.48
CA GLU A 133 24.78 -18.94 -18.88
C GLU A 133 25.11 -17.56 -18.28
N HIS A 134 24.88 -17.48 -17.01
CA HIS A 134 25.62 -16.73 -15.98
C HIS A 134 25.60 -15.20 -15.95
N LYS A 135 25.15 -14.42 -16.93
CA LYS A 135 25.25 -12.93 -16.85
C LYS A 135 24.10 -12.21 -17.51
N TRP A 136 22.91 -12.45 -17.04
CA TRP A 136 21.75 -11.66 -17.47
C TRP A 136 21.74 -10.24 -16.86
N LEU A 137 22.60 -9.96 -15.88
CA LEU A 137 22.81 -8.65 -15.28
C LEU A 137 24.20 -8.10 -15.64
N ASN A 138 24.25 -6.78 -15.80
CA ASN A 138 25.47 -6.05 -16.14
C ASN A 138 26.14 -5.51 -14.86
N GLU A 139 27.09 -6.21 -14.31
CA GLU A 139 27.85 -5.81 -13.11
C GLU A 139 28.63 -4.48 -13.25
N LYS A 140 28.71 -3.90 -14.45
CA LYS A 140 29.25 -2.55 -14.64
C LYS A 140 28.23 -1.45 -14.31
N ASN A 141 26.97 -1.82 -14.19
CA ASN A 141 25.91 -0.96 -13.73
C ASN A 141 25.84 -1.06 -12.20
N GLU A 142 25.99 0.05 -11.50
CA GLU A 142 26.00 0.12 -10.04
C GLU A 142 24.78 -0.56 -9.39
N PHE A 143 23.60 -0.31 -9.93
CA PHE A 143 22.33 -0.88 -9.44
C PHE A 143 22.29 -2.42 -9.59
N GLU A 144 22.69 -2.92 -10.76
CA GLU A 144 22.70 -4.37 -11.02
C GLU A 144 23.79 -5.07 -10.21
N ALA A 145 24.96 -4.44 -10.06
CA ALA A 145 26.07 -4.95 -9.23
C ALA A 145 25.65 -5.06 -7.75
N ALA A 146 24.93 -4.07 -7.21
CA ALA A 146 24.43 -4.10 -5.84
C ALA A 146 23.45 -5.26 -5.64
N TYR A 147 22.53 -5.49 -6.58
CA TYR A 147 21.61 -6.63 -6.53
C TYR A 147 22.37 -7.98 -6.57
N VAL A 148 23.33 -8.15 -7.49
CA VAL A 148 24.14 -9.37 -7.58
C VAL A 148 24.90 -9.62 -6.27
N LYS A 149 25.45 -8.58 -5.66
CA LYS A 149 26.14 -8.66 -4.36
C LYS A 149 25.20 -9.15 -3.25
N ALA A 150 24.01 -8.55 -3.13
CA ALA A 150 23.01 -8.90 -2.14
C ALA A 150 22.49 -10.34 -2.29
N MET A 151 22.38 -10.82 -3.52
CA MET A 151 21.99 -12.21 -3.83
C MET A 151 23.11 -13.24 -3.61
N GLY A 152 24.27 -12.83 -3.08
CA GLY A 152 25.42 -13.73 -2.87
C GLY A 152 26.14 -14.12 -4.17
N GLY A 153 26.07 -13.28 -5.17
CA GLY A 153 26.60 -13.52 -6.51
C GLY A 153 25.60 -14.29 -7.39
N HIS A 154 26.02 -14.72 -8.55
CA HIS A 154 25.19 -15.50 -9.49
C HIS A 154 24.92 -16.95 -9.05
N LYS A 155 25.00 -17.24 -7.75
CA LYS A 155 24.82 -18.56 -7.17
C LYS A 155 23.36 -18.92 -6.89
N VAL A 156 22.45 -18.61 -7.79
CA VAL A 156 21.09 -19.16 -7.70
C VAL A 156 21.14 -20.65 -8.00
N SER A 157 20.44 -21.49 -7.24
CA SER A 157 20.38 -22.92 -7.52
C SER A 157 19.88 -23.15 -8.95
N HIS A 158 20.41 -24.16 -9.64
CA HIS A 158 19.99 -24.45 -11.03
C HIS A 158 18.47 -24.62 -11.16
N SER A 159 17.80 -25.20 -10.17
CA SER A 159 16.36 -25.39 -10.16
C SER A 159 15.59 -24.08 -10.03
N ASP A 160 16.10 -23.12 -9.24
CA ASP A 160 15.39 -21.87 -8.98
C ASP A 160 15.61 -20.82 -10.08
N GLN A 161 16.71 -20.92 -10.84
CA GLN A 161 17.00 -20.03 -11.96
C GLN A 161 16.01 -20.13 -13.11
N TYR A 162 15.34 -21.27 -13.26
CA TYR A 162 14.47 -21.55 -14.40
C TYR A 162 13.00 -21.63 -14.04
N ARG A 163 12.66 -21.44 -12.76
CA ARG A 163 11.27 -21.46 -12.26
C ARG A 163 10.69 -20.06 -12.30
N TYR A 164 9.44 -19.96 -12.72
CA TYR A 164 8.64 -18.77 -12.58
C TYR A 164 7.22 -19.16 -12.18
N PHE A 165 6.47 -18.18 -11.68
CA PHE A 165 5.10 -18.40 -11.27
C PHE A 165 4.15 -17.63 -12.16
N THR A 166 3.04 -18.26 -12.49
CA THR A 166 1.96 -17.67 -13.29
C THR A 166 0.69 -17.56 -12.47
N MET A 167 -0.09 -16.54 -12.73
CA MET A 167 -1.45 -16.36 -12.24
C MET A 167 -2.35 -15.91 -13.37
N SER A 168 -3.68 -16.11 -13.22
CA SER A 168 -4.63 -15.67 -14.20
C SER A 168 -4.84 -14.15 -14.18
N GLU A 169 -5.31 -13.58 -15.28
CA GLU A 169 -5.76 -12.17 -15.35
C GLU A 169 -6.87 -11.88 -14.31
N THR A 170 -7.76 -12.85 -14.07
CA THR A 170 -8.78 -12.76 -13.01
C THR A 170 -8.16 -12.56 -11.63
N ALA A 171 -7.08 -13.29 -11.30
CA ALA A 171 -6.34 -13.14 -10.05
C ALA A 171 -5.68 -11.78 -9.96
N GLN A 172 -5.08 -11.30 -11.04
CA GLN A 172 -4.47 -9.96 -11.10
C GLN A 172 -5.52 -8.86 -10.84
N HIS A 173 -6.66 -8.92 -11.50
CA HIS A 173 -7.76 -7.97 -11.29
C HIS A 173 -8.30 -8.01 -9.85
N GLU A 174 -8.38 -9.20 -9.24
CA GLU A 174 -8.82 -9.33 -7.86
C GLU A 174 -7.79 -8.74 -6.87
N LEU A 175 -6.48 -8.93 -7.14
CA LEU A 175 -5.40 -8.31 -6.36
C LEU A 175 -5.45 -6.78 -6.46
N ILE A 176 -5.65 -6.21 -7.64
CA ILE A 176 -5.79 -4.75 -7.82
C ILE A 176 -7.00 -4.23 -7.04
N ARG A 177 -8.14 -4.92 -7.13
CA ARG A 177 -9.34 -4.55 -6.38
C ARG A 177 -9.11 -4.61 -4.87
N ALA A 178 -8.53 -5.71 -4.40
CA ALA A 178 -8.22 -5.90 -2.98
C ALA A 178 -7.25 -4.83 -2.47
N THR A 179 -6.22 -4.50 -3.24
CA THR A 179 -5.24 -3.47 -2.92
C THR A 179 -5.91 -2.11 -2.70
N ASN A 180 -6.74 -1.69 -3.66
CA ASN A 180 -7.43 -0.40 -3.58
C ASN A 180 -8.42 -0.35 -2.40
N GLU A 181 -9.21 -1.41 -2.19
CA GLU A 181 -10.19 -1.49 -1.11
C GLU A 181 -9.49 -1.52 0.26
N LEU A 182 -8.49 -2.36 0.43
CA LEU A 182 -7.74 -2.47 1.68
C LEU A 182 -6.97 -1.20 2.01
N HIS A 183 -6.32 -0.56 1.03
CA HIS A 183 -5.64 0.71 1.28
C HIS A 183 -6.59 1.74 1.92
N LEU A 184 -7.79 1.90 1.40
CA LEU A 184 -8.80 2.79 1.98
C LEU A 184 -9.25 2.34 3.38
N MET A 185 -9.42 1.03 3.60
CA MET A 185 -9.76 0.49 4.92
C MET A 185 -8.66 0.75 5.95
N TYR A 186 -7.40 0.59 5.57
CA TYR A 186 -6.25 0.90 6.44
C TYR A 186 -6.18 2.40 6.76
N LEU A 187 -6.47 3.29 5.81
CA LEU A 187 -6.56 4.73 6.06
C LEU A 187 -7.70 5.05 7.05
N HIS A 188 -8.87 4.42 6.89
CA HIS A 188 -9.98 4.59 7.83
C HIS A 188 -9.64 4.09 9.23
N ALA A 189 -9.04 2.91 9.34
CA ALA A 189 -8.59 2.36 10.62
C ALA A 189 -7.52 3.26 11.27
N THR A 190 -6.61 3.82 10.48
CA THR A 190 -5.59 4.77 10.94
C THR A 190 -6.24 6.03 11.52
N ASP A 191 -7.22 6.59 10.83
CA ASP A 191 -7.97 7.76 11.34
C ASP A 191 -8.67 7.46 12.67
N LYS A 192 -9.31 6.27 12.76
CA LYS A 192 -9.96 5.81 13.99
C LYS A 192 -8.99 5.68 15.15
N VAL A 193 -7.82 5.06 14.92
CA VAL A 193 -6.75 4.90 15.91
C VAL A 193 -6.25 6.27 16.40
N LEU A 194 -5.99 7.20 15.49
CA LEU A 194 -5.46 8.53 15.83
C LEU A 194 -6.44 9.41 16.59
N LYS A 195 -7.74 9.15 16.47
CA LYS A 195 -8.80 9.84 17.21
C LYS A 195 -9.10 9.22 18.58
N ASP A 196 -8.60 8.02 18.88
CA ASP A 196 -8.87 7.30 20.12
C ASP A 196 -7.57 6.93 20.87
N ASP A 197 -7.29 7.63 21.97
CA ASP A 197 -6.11 7.42 22.80
C ASP A 197 -6.02 6.00 23.36
N LYS A 198 -7.16 5.32 23.59
CA LYS A 198 -7.16 3.93 24.09
C LYS A 198 -6.70 2.95 23.01
N LEU A 199 -7.09 3.17 21.76
CA LEU A 199 -6.60 2.38 20.64
C LEU A 199 -5.12 2.67 20.37
N LEU A 200 -4.73 3.94 20.37
CA LEU A 200 -3.36 4.34 20.09
C LEU A 200 -2.33 3.75 21.10
N GLN A 201 -2.73 3.44 22.33
CA GLN A 201 -1.87 2.78 23.31
C GLN A 201 -1.37 1.40 22.87
N TYR A 202 -2.14 0.64 22.09
CA TYR A 202 -1.74 -0.67 21.59
C TYR A 202 -0.60 -0.64 20.56
N PHE A 203 -0.28 0.53 20.02
CA PHE A 203 0.75 0.69 18.97
C PHE A 203 2.15 0.91 19.52
N ASN A 204 2.32 0.96 20.84
CA ASN A 204 3.61 1.18 21.51
C ASN A 204 4.38 2.41 21.00
N ILE A 205 3.66 3.44 20.55
CA ILE A 205 4.26 4.72 20.16
C ILE A 205 4.36 5.62 21.38
N PRO A 206 5.53 6.18 21.71
CA PRO A 206 5.71 7.07 22.84
C PRO A 206 4.68 8.22 22.82
N LYS A 207 4.01 8.46 23.96
CA LYS A 207 2.93 9.47 24.05
C LYS A 207 3.40 10.87 23.63
N LEU A 208 4.66 11.19 23.85
CA LEU A 208 5.28 12.46 23.44
C LEU A 208 5.19 12.70 21.93
N LEU A 209 5.09 11.65 21.10
CA LEU A 209 4.95 11.76 19.65
C LEU A 209 3.49 11.83 19.17
N TRP A 210 2.50 11.57 20.00
CA TRP A 210 1.09 11.53 19.58
C TRP A 210 0.60 12.83 18.93
N PRO A 211 0.92 14.04 19.46
CA PRO A 211 0.53 15.27 18.79
C PRO A 211 1.16 15.40 17.39
N ARG A 212 2.40 14.99 17.25
CA ARG A 212 3.14 15.05 15.99
C ARG A 212 2.61 14.02 14.97
N LEU A 213 2.27 12.83 15.46
CA LEU A 213 1.65 11.77 14.65
C LEU A 213 0.32 12.24 14.07
N ARG A 214 -0.53 12.89 14.89
CA ARG A 214 -1.79 13.50 14.45
C ARG A 214 -1.58 14.65 13.47
N LEU A 215 -0.58 15.47 13.68
CA LEU A 215 -0.22 16.54 12.74
C LEU A 215 0.25 15.96 11.39
N SER A 216 1.07 14.92 11.42
CA SER A 216 1.49 14.20 10.21
C SER A 216 0.29 13.65 9.44
N TRP A 217 -0.71 13.07 10.14
CA TRP A 217 -1.96 12.61 9.54
C TRP A 217 -2.80 13.74 8.94
N GLN A 218 -2.91 14.87 9.60
CA GLN A 218 -3.64 16.04 9.09
C GLN A 218 -3.02 16.58 7.80
N ASN A 219 -1.70 16.50 7.68
CA ASN A 219 -0.93 16.98 6.53
C ASN A 219 -0.60 15.87 5.51
N ARG A 220 -1.36 14.76 5.48
CA ARG A 220 -1.03 13.56 4.70
C ARG A 220 -1.13 13.69 3.18
N ARG A 221 -1.62 14.80 2.65
CA ARG A 221 -1.73 15.01 1.20
C ARG A 221 -0.35 14.98 0.55
N TYR A 222 -0.20 14.19 -0.53
CA TYR A 222 1.02 14.08 -1.35
C TYR A 222 2.30 13.69 -0.58
N GLN A 223 2.15 13.09 0.60
CA GLN A 223 3.28 12.72 1.45
C GLN A 223 3.56 11.21 1.49
N THR A 224 2.91 10.40 0.69
CA THR A 224 3.22 8.97 0.54
C THR A 224 3.65 8.69 -0.89
N ILE A 225 4.67 7.89 -1.05
CA ILE A 225 5.17 7.45 -2.36
C ILE A 225 4.70 6.03 -2.63
N THR A 226 4.86 5.12 -1.67
CA THR A 226 4.53 3.72 -1.89
C THR A 226 4.32 2.96 -0.59
N GLY A 227 3.52 1.91 -0.66
CA GLY A 227 3.38 0.90 0.36
C GLY A 227 3.23 -0.47 -0.28
N ARG A 228 3.34 -1.56 0.51
CA ARG A 228 3.21 -2.93 0.02
C ARG A 228 2.24 -3.71 0.89
N LEU A 229 1.21 -4.27 0.27
CA LEU A 229 0.31 -5.23 0.90
C LEU A 229 0.78 -6.66 0.60
N ASP A 230 0.82 -7.49 1.61
CA ASP A 230 1.27 -8.87 1.53
C ASP A 230 0.08 -9.82 1.67
N PHE A 231 -0.10 -10.71 0.67
CA PHE A 231 -1.27 -11.57 0.54
C PHE A 231 -0.92 -13.06 0.53
N CYS A 232 -1.86 -13.84 1.02
CA CYS A 232 -2.05 -15.23 0.62
C CYS A 232 -3.14 -15.30 -0.44
N MET A 233 -2.88 -15.97 -1.55
CA MET A 233 -3.83 -16.19 -2.64
C MET A 233 -3.80 -17.65 -3.08
N ASP A 234 -4.94 -18.31 -3.02
CA ASP A 234 -5.15 -19.68 -3.48
C ASP A 234 -6.66 -19.95 -3.72
N SER A 235 -7.02 -21.20 -4.03
CA SER A 235 -8.41 -21.63 -4.24
C SER A 235 -9.34 -21.41 -3.04
N ARG A 236 -8.81 -21.12 -1.84
CA ARG A 236 -9.61 -20.73 -0.67
C ARG A 236 -10.04 -19.27 -0.73
N GLY A 237 -9.31 -18.44 -1.48
CA GLY A 237 -9.54 -17.01 -1.64
C GLY A 237 -8.27 -16.16 -1.46
N LEU A 238 -8.48 -14.85 -1.41
CA LEU A 238 -7.44 -13.85 -1.20
C LEU A 238 -7.52 -13.29 0.23
N LYS A 239 -6.42 -13.32 0.97
CA LYS A 239 -6.33 -12.83 2.35
C LYS A 239 -5.09 -11.97 2.54
N VAL A 240 -5.25 -10.81 3.18
CA VAL A 240 -4.13 -9.92 3.53
C VAL A 240 -3.52 -10.32 4.87
N TYR A 241 -2.20 -10.35 4.92
CA TYR A 241 -1.45 -10.60 6.14
C TYR A 241 -1.04 -9.33 6.86
N GLU A 242 -0.58 -8.33 6.10
CA GLU A 242 -0.07 -7.06 6.63
C GLU A 242 0.05 -6.00 5.53
N TYR A 243 0.24 -4.77 5.97
CA TYR A 243 0.54 -3.63 5.13
C TYR A 243 1.85 -2.97 5.56
N ASN A 244 2.84 -3.00 4.70
CA ASN A 244 4.11 -2.32 4.88
C ASN A 244 3.99 -0.92 4.27
N ALA A 245 3.47 0.03 5.03
CA ALA A 245 3.16 1.39 4.57
C ALA A 245 4.31 2.39 4.80
N ASP A 246 5.33 2.03 5.58
CA ASP A 246 6.39 2.95 5.99
C ASP A 246 7.80 2.57 5.50
N SER A 247 7.98 1.35 5.03
CA SER A 247 9.26 0.82 4.56
C SER A 247 9.05 -0.35 3.60
N ALA A 248 8.23 -0.15 2.58
CA ALA A 248 8.01 -1.16 1.55
C ALA A 248 9.32 -1.49 0.83
N SER A 249 9.55 -2.76 0.55
CA SER A 249 10.69 -3.29 -0.21
C SER A 249 10.21 -4.09 -1.42
N CYS A 250 11.12 -4.71 -2.17
CA CYS A 250 10.86 -5.51 -3.37
C CYS A 250 10.43 -4.72 -4.62
N HIS A 251 10.63 -3.41 -4.65
CA HIS A 251 10.33 -2.59 -5.83
C HIS A 251 11.26 -2.90 -7.00
N ALA A 252 12.54 -3.14 -6.73
CA ALA A 252 13.56 -3.43 -7.73
C ALA A 252 13.30 -4.78 -8.39
N GLU A 253 13.01 -5.79 -7.58
CA GLU A 253 12.71 -7.15 -8.03
C GLU A 253 11.46 -7.13 -8.93
N ALA A 254 10.36 -6.56 -8.44
CA ALA A 254 9.10 -6.53 -9.16
C ALA A 254 9.15 -5.62 -10.39
N GLY A 255 9.65 -4.41 -10.24
CA GLY A 255 9.59 -3.36 -11.27
C GLY A 255 10.65 -3.46 -12.35
N GLU A 256 11.72 -4.24 -12.15
CA GLU A 256 12.81 -4.32 -13.12
C GLU A 256 13.42 -5.72 -13.29
N PHE A 257 13.83 -6.37 -12.19
CA PHE A 257 14.60 -7.61 -12.32
C PHE A 257 13.75 -8.77 -12.84
N MET A 258 12.50 -8.92 -12.41
CA MET A 258 11.60 -9.96 -12.94
C MET A 258 11.39 -9.82 -14.45
N ASN A 259 11.20 -8.58 -14.94
CA ASN A 259 11.01 -8.34 -16.36
C ASN A 259 12.28 -8.65 -17.19
N ARG A 260 13.43 -8.22 -16.71
CA ARG A 260 14.71 -8.55 -17.35
C ARG A 260 14.97 -10.05 -17.40
N TRP A 261 14.67 -10.74 -16.30
CA TRP A 261 14.79 -12.18 -16.22
C TRP A 261 13.86 -12.87 -17.23
N ALA A 262 12.61 -12.44 -17.32
CA ALA A 262 11.64 -12.97 -18.27
C ALA A 262 12.07 -12.78 -19.73
N ILE A 263 12.58 -11.60 -20.08
CA ILE A 263 13.10 -11.30 -21.43
C ILE A 263 14.30 -12.20 -21.73
N GLN A 264 15.26 -12.32 -20.81
CA GLN A 264 16.43 -13.17 -20.98
C GLN A 264 16.04 -14.65 -21.11
N GLY A 265 15.03 -15.08 -20.36
CA GLY A 265 14.47 -16.43 -20.43
C GLY A 265 13.70 -16.72 -21.72
N GLY A 266 13.45 -15.70 -22.52
CA GLY A 266 12.67 -15.83 -23.75
C GLY A 266 11.19 -16.14 -23.52
N LEU A 267 10.65 -15.74 -22.35
CA LEU A 267 9.22 -15.88 -22.06
C LEU A 267 8.40 -15.04 -23.05
N LYS A 268 7.45 -15.69 -23.70
CA LYS A 268 6.60 -15.07 -24.72
C LYS A 268 5.12 -15.06 -24.35
N ILE A 269 4.79 -15.59 -23.17
CA ILE A 269 3.40 -15.77 -22.72
C ILE A 269 3.26 -14.99 -21.39
N GLY A 270 2.22 -14.18 -21.32
CA GLY A 270 1.91 -13.36 -20.16
C GLY A 270 2.73 -12.08 -20.08
N ASP A 271 2.32 -11.22 -19.17
CA ASP A 271 2.94 -9.93 -18.88
C ASP A 271 3.42 -9.91 -17.43
N ASN A 272 4.48 -9.15 -17.14
CA ASN A 272 4.84 -8.86 -15.77
C ASN A 272 3.85 -7.84 -15.19
N PRO A 273 3.04 -8.20 -14.16
CA PRO A 273 2.03 -7.30 -13.61
C PRO A 273 2.61 -6.06 -12.93
N ALA A 274 3.91 -6.05 -12.62
CA ALA A 274 4.62 -4.91 -12.06
C ALA A 274 5.45 -4.14 -13.11
N ASP A 275 5.30 -4.43 -14.39
CA ASP A 275 5.91 -3.62 -15.45
C ASP A 275 5.38 -2.18 -15.36
N GLY A 276 6.30 -1.21 -15.45
CA GLY A 276 5.96 0.20 -15.26
C GLY A 276 5.98 0.71 -13.81
N LEU A 277 6.25 -0.12 -12.79
CA LEU A 277 6.30 0.32 -11.38
C LEU A 277 7.26 1.50 -11.18
N ARG A 278 8.44 1.50 -11.81
CA ARG A 278 9.37 2.64 -11.73
C ARG A 278 8.78 3.92 -12.31
N ASN A 279 8.00 3.83 -13.41
CA ASN A 279 7.30 4.99 -13.99
C ASN A 279 6.24 5.52 -13.02
N ALA A 280 5.47 4.62 -12.39
CA ALA A 280 4.47 4.99 -11.39
C ALA A 280 5.10 5.69 -10.18
N LEU A 281 6.22 5.17 -9.66
CA LEU A 281 6.98 5.83 -8.58
C LEU A 281 7.51 7.21 -9.01
N ALA A 282 8.05 7.33 -10.23
CA ALA A 282 8.49 8.62 -10.75
C ALA A 282 7.33 9.63 -10.85
N ASP A 283 6.14 9.18 -11.24
CA ASP A 283 4.96 10.03 -11.28
C ASP A 283 4.46 10.42 -9.88
N CYS A 284 4.52 9.52 -8.89
CA CYS A 284 4.27 9.87 -7.47
C CYS A 284 5.23 10.97 -7.00
N TRP A 285 6.52 10.85 -7.29
CA TRP A 285 7.50 11.86 -6.94
C TRP A 285 7.22 13.22 -7.58
N LYS A 286 6.85 13.28 -8.86
CA LYS A 286 6.48 14.54 -9.54
C LYS A 286 5.30 15.27 -8.88
N HIS A 287 4.38 14.53 -8.25
CA HIS A 287 3.23 15.08 -7.56
C HIS A 287 3.46 15.27 -6.05
N SER A 288 4.63 14.93 -5.54
CA SER A 288 5.00 15.11 -4.15
C SER A 288 5.37 16.57 -3.82
N GLU A 289 5.51 16.86 -2.53
CA GLU A 289 6.01 18.15 -2.02
C GLU A 289 7.53 18.15 -1.80
N ALA A 290 8.25 17.18 -2.38
CA ALA A 290 9.68 17.02 -2.22
C ALA A 290 10.46 18.24 -2.75
N THR A 291 11.54 18.61 -2.07
CA THR A 291 12.49 19.61 -2.56
C THR A 291 13.32 19.06 -3.72
N PRO A 292 13.94 19.91 -4.56
CA PRO A 292 14.71 19.43 -5.72
C PRO A 292 15.83 18.42 -5.41
N LEU A 293 16.39 18.44 -4.20
CA LEU A 293 17.32 17.43 -3.72
C LEU A 293 16.63 16.58 -2.64
N VAL A 294 16.62 15.26 -2.87
CA VAL A 294 16.12 14.25 -1.95
C VAL A 294 17.29 13.44 -1.40
N HIS A 295 17.44 13.36 -0.08
CA HIS A 295 18.40 12.49 0.58
C HIS A 295 17.75 11.11 0.77
N ILE A 296 18.33 10.09 0.17
CA ILE A 296 17.93 8.70 0.37
C ILE A 296 18.74 8.15 1.54
N MET A 297 18.09 7.91 2.66
CA MET A 297 18.77 7.36 3.84
C MET A 297 18.51 5.86 3.94
N GLN A 298 19.55 5.06 3.98
CA GLN A 298 19.52 3.61 4.03
C GLN A 298 20.35 3.02 5.17
N ASP A 299 20.04 1.78 5.56
CA ASP A 299 20.85 1.00 6.51
C ASP A 299 22.12 0.46 5.80
N HIS A 300 23.02 -0.16 6.56
CA HIS A 300 24.22 -0.80 6.05
C HIS A 300 24.00 -2.23 5.57
N ASP A 301 22.77 -2.62 5.28
CA ASP A 301 22.42 -3.93 4.73
C ASP A 301 22.58 -3.90 3.19
N ASP A 302 23.26 -4.88 2.62
CA ASP A 302 23.46 -5.00 1.16
C ASP A 302 22.14 -5.04 0.36
N GLU A 303 21.05 -5.53 0.98
CA GLU A 303 19.71 -5.51 0.38
C GLU A 303 19.18 -4.08 0.21
N GLU A 304 19.51 -3.18 1.12
CA GLU A 304 19.09 -1.79 1.06
C GLU A 304 19.81 -1.00 -0.05
N ASP A 305 21.03 -1.41 -0.42
CA ASP A 305 21.82 -0.72 -1.45
C ASP A 305 21.09 -0.69 -2.80
N TYR A 306 20.59 -1.82 -3.29
CA TYR A 306 19.90 -1.83 -4.57
C TYR A 306 18.49 -1.24 -4.51
N HIS A 307 17.82 -1.28 -3.35
CA HIS A 307 16.55 -0.58 -3.14
C HIS A 307 16.73 0.95 -3.21
N ALA A 308 17.76 1.47 -2.56
CA ALA A 308 18.09 2.90 -2.61
C ALA A 308 18.47 3.34 -4.04
N LEU A 309 19.23 2.53 -4.75
CA LEU A 309 19.60 2.79 -6.15
C LEU A 309 18.40 2.76 -7.09
N PHE A 310 17.46 1.84 -6.90
CA PHE A 310 16.22 1.79 -7.67
C PHE A 310 15.37 3.05 -7.45
N MET A 311 15.20 3.47 -6.18
CA MET A 311 14.47 4.69 -5.86
C MET A 311 15.19 5.95 -6.37
N ARG A 312 16.52 6.00 -6.30
CA ARG A 312 17.32 7.06 -6.93
C ARG A 312 17.02 7.18 -8.43
N ASN A 313 16.94 6.04 -9.13
CA ASN A 313 16.61 6.04 -10.55
C ASN A 313 15.21 6.58 -10.83
N ALA A 314 14.21 6.25 -9.99
CA ALA A 314 12.86 6.80 -10.09
C ALA A 314 12.83 8.33 -9.82
N LEU A 315 13.55 8.81 -8.81
CA LEU A 315 13.69 10.24 -8.50
C LEU A 315 14.35 11.02 -9.65
N VAL A 316 15.45 10.51 -10.20
CA VAL A 316 16.13 11.12 -11.35
C VAL A 316 15.20 11.18 -12.57
N GLN A 317 14.46 10.11 -12.83
CA GLN A 317 13.45 10.06 -13.89
C GLN A 317 12.33 11.10 -13.66
N ALA A 318 11.97 11.37 -12.40
CA ALA A 318 11.01 12.38 -12.01
C ALA A 318 11.55 13.83 -12.12
N GLY A 319 12.86 14.00 -12.32
CA GLY A 319 13.53 15.30 -12.44
C GLY A 319 14.15 15.82 -11.13
N PHE A 320 14.25 15.00 -10.09
CA PHE A 320 14.91 15.33 -8.82
C PHE A 320 16.39 14.96 -8.84
N GLN A 321 17.15 15.64 -8.01
CA GLN A 321 18.48 15.19 -7.59
C GLN A 321 18.31 14.26 -6.39
N ALA A 322 19.11 13.20 -6.30
CA ALA A 322 19.04 12.25 -5.21
C ALA A 322 20.45 11.88 -4.71
N LYS A 323 20.66 11.94 -3.39
CA LYS A 323 21.91 11.60 -2.73
C LYS A 323 21.66 10.48 -1.71
N ILE A 324 22.42 9.38 -1.82
CA ILE A 324 22.32 8.25 -0.90
C ILE A 324 23.21 8.51 0.31
N ILE A 325 22.65 8.28 1.49
CA ILE A 325 23.30 8.42 2.80
C ILE A 325 23.20 7.08 3.54
N HIS A 326 24.31 6.51 3.95
CA HIS A 326 24.34 5.31 4.79
C HIS A 326 24.22 5.70 6.26
N GLY A 327 23.18 5.23 6.93
CA GLY A 327 22.90 5.64 8.29
C GLY A 327 22.71 7.15 8.41
N THR A 328 23.57 7.79 9.19
CA THR A 328 23.69 9.25 9.31
C THR A 328 25.09 9.73 8.91
N GLU A 329 25.85 8.90 8.18
CA GLU A 329 27.21 9.23 7.76
C GLU A 329 27.21 10.39 6.76
N GLY A 330 28.19 11.27 6.90
CA GLY A 330 28.27 12.47 6.08
C GLY A 330 27.28 13.59 6.46
N LEU A 331 26.37 13.34 7.43
CA LEU A 331 25.49 14.38 7.96
C LEU A 331 26.13 15.07 9.15
N HIS A 332 26.07 16.39 9.19
CA HIS A 332 26.63 17.19 10.28
C HIS A 332 25.84 18.50 10.49
N TRP A 333 26.14 19.18 11.58
CA TRP A 333 25.55 20.46 11.92
C TRP A 333 26.42 21.60 11.39
N ASP A 334 25.80 22.58 10.72
CA ASP A 334 26.49 23.80 10.38
C ASP A 334 26.58 24.77 11.58
N SER A 335 27.33 25.87 11.44
CA SER A 335 27.48 26.90 12.49
C SER A 335 26.18 27.59 12.92
N ARG A 336 25.08 27.37 12.18
CA ARG A 336 23.73 27.89 12.48
C ARG A 336 22.81 26.81 13.06
N GLY A 337 23.34 25.62 13.34
CA GLY A 337 22.58 24.47 13.83
C GLY A 337 21.62 23.86 12.79
N ARG A 338 21.88 24.05 11.47
CA ARG A 338 21.15 23.38 10.41
C ARG A 338 21.81 22.06 10.10
N LEU A 339 21.00 21.08 9.73
CA LEU A 339 21.45 19.77 9.29
C LEU A 339 21.86 19.85 7.82
N ILE A 340 23.12 19.54 7.52
CA ILE A 340 23.68 19.56 6.17
C ILE A 340 24.42 18.25 5.87
N ASP A 341 24.60 17.97 4.58
CA ASP A 341 25.43 16.87 4.10
C ASP A 341 26.90 17.31 3.88
N ASP A 342 27.75 16.39 3.45
CA ASP A 342 29.16 16.60 3.19
C ASP A 342 29.48 17.54 2.00
N GLU A 343 28.46 17.96 1.25
CA GLU A 343 28.55 18.97 0.17
C GLU A 343 27.86 20.30 0.58
N ASP A 344 27.63 20.52 1.87
CA ASP A 344 26.95 21.69 2.44
C ASP A 344 25.48 21.88 2.00
N ASN A 345 24.83 20.83 1.43
CA ASN A 345 23.41 20.90 1.10
C ASN A 345 22.58 20.69 2.36
N GLN A 346 21.62 21.59 2.61
CA GLN A 346 20.68 21.41 3.73
C GLN A 346 19.75 20.22 3.48
N VAL A 347 19.64 19.32 4.46
CA VAL A 347 18.68 18.20 4.43
C VAL A 347 17.28 18.76 4.64
N LYS A 348 16.43 18.67 3.63
CA LYS A 348 15.03 19.14 3.62
C LYS A 348 14.02 18.07 3.26
N THR A 349 14.40 17.13 2.44
CA THR A 349 13.57 15.98 2.03
C THR A 349 14.38 14.72 2.18
N VAL A 350 13.77 13.74 2.84
CA VAL A 350 14.36 12.42 3.08
C VAL A 350 13.37 11.35 2.59
N TRP A 351 13.87 10.40 1.80
CA TRP A 351 13.25 9.10 1.66
C TRP A 351 14.09 8.07 2.44
N LYS A 352 13.43 7.21 3.24
CA LYS A 352 14.12 6.26 4.13
C LYS A 352 13.77 4.82 3.80
N THR A 353 14.72 3.92 3.89
CA THR A 353 14.48 2.48 3.75
C THR A 353 14.02 1.84 5.08
N TRP A 354 14.31 2.43 6.22
CA TRP A 354 13.91 1.90 7.53
C TRP A 354 12.44 2.07 7.84
N ALA A 355 11.91 1.12 8.62
CA ALA A 355 10.66 1.33 9.33
C ALA A 355 10.80 2.42 10.40
N TRP A 356 9.73 3.15 10.68
CA TRP A 356 9.67 4.10 11.78
C TRP A 356 10.01 3.47 13.14
N GLU A 357 9.77 2.16 13.29
CA GLU A 357 10.09 1.42 14.52
C GLU A 357 11.56 1.54 14.92
N THR A 358 12.49 1.56 13.96
CA THR A 358 13.93 1.75 14.26
C THR A 358 14.20 3.08 14.98
N MET A 359 13.55 4.15 14.55
CA MET A 359 13.63 5.46 15.22
C MET A 359 12.89 5.45 16.57
N LEU A 360 11.73 4.77 16.64
CA LEU A 360 10.96 4.68 17.88
C LEU A 360 11.71 3.89 18.97
N GLU A 361 12.49 2.88 18.62
CA GLU A 361 13.36 2.15 19.54
C GLU A 361 14.40 3.10 20.17
N GLN A 362 15.12 3.88 19.35
CA GLN A 362 16.06 4.89 19.87
C GLN A 362 15.37 5.92 20.78
N LEU A 363 14.18 6.36 20.39
CA LEU A 363 13.44 7.33 21.20
C LEU A 363 12.98 6.75 22.54
N ARG A 364 12.57 5.47 22.60
CA ARG A 364 12.20 4.80 23.85
C ARG A 364 13.39 4.68 24.80
N GLU A 365 14.57 4.39 24.27
CA GLU A 365 15.82 4.35 25.04
C GLU A 365 16.16 5.73 25.63
N ASP A 366 16.07 6.78 24.81
CA ASP A 366 16.34 8.16 25.21
C ASP A 366 15.27 8.72 26.17
N ALA A 367 14.01 8.32 26.00
CA ALA A 367 12.87 8.86 26.74
C ALA A 367 12.64 8.16 28.10
N THR A 368 13.47 7.19 28.48
CA THR A 368 13.34 6.49 29.77
C THR A 368 13.45 7.51 30.93
N GLY A 369 12.30 7.82 31.55
CA GLY A 369 12.20 8.81 32.64
C GLY A 369 11.84 10.24 32.20
N MET A 370 11.57 10.50 30.93
CA MET A 370 11.13 11.83 30.44
C MET A 370 9.61 11.88 30.21
N GLU A 371 8.94 12.87 30.79
CA GLU A 371 7.51 13.16 30.54
C GLU A 371 7.28 14.02 29.28
N VAL A 372 8.31 14.69 28.79
CA VAL A 372 8.24 15.64 27.66
C VAL A 372 9.25 15.21 26.60
N ALA A 373 8.87 15.35 25.32
CA ALA A 373 9.76 15.11 24.20
C ALA A 373 11.08 15.87 24.40
N PRO A 374 12.24 15.21 24.22
CA PRO A 374 13.50 15.93 24.19
C PRO A 374 13.37 17.04 23.13
N PRO A 375 13.81 18.26 23.42
CA PRO A 375 13.78 19.33 22.45
C PRO A 375 14.51 18.86 21.20
N ILE A 376 13.95 19.16 20.04
CA ILE A 376 14.62 18.93 18.76
C ILE A 376 15.94 19.67 18.88
N ARG A 377 17.03 18.91 18.90
CA ARG A 377 18.33 19.49 19.06
C ARG A 377 18.64 20.43 17.88
N THR A 378 18.97 21.65 18.17
CA THR A 378 19.94 22.40 17.37
C THR A 378 21.31 21.86 17.79
N GLY A 379 21.92 21.04 16.91
CA GLY A 379 23.26 20.52 17.20
C GLY A 379 24.32 21.59 16.99
N TYR A 380 25.44 21.41 17.65
CA TYR A 380 26.67 22.14 17.36
C TYR A 380 27.51 21.34 16.36
N PRO A 381 28.44 21.95 15.62
CA PRO A 381 29.22 21.25 14.59
C PRO A 381 29.96 19.99 15.08
N GLU A 382 30.28 19.92 16.37
CA GLU A 382 30.94 18.78 17.04
C GLU A 382 29.96 17.66 17.45
N ASP A 383 28.65 17.90 17.43
CA ASP A 383 27.66 16.91 17.85
C ASP A 383 27.45 15.86 16.76
N LYS A 384 27.44 14.59 17.16
CA LYS A 384 27.05 13.49 16.24
C LYS A 384 25.55 13.59 15.91
N VAL A 385 25.24 13.53 14.61
CA VAL A 385 23.86 13.45 14.13
C VAL A 385 23.28 12.07 14.42
N ARG A 386 22.08 12.03 14.99
CA ARG A 386 21.33 10.79 15.22
C ARG A 386 20.16 10.70 14.26
N LEU A 387 19.64 9.50 14.05
CA LEU A 387 18.49 9.28 13.17
C LEU A 387 17.26 10.12 13.60
N ILE A 388 16.99 10.20 14.91
CA ILE A 388 15.90 11.02 15.46
C ILE A 388 16.07 12.52 15.19
N ASP A 389 17.31 13.01 15.12
CA ASP A 389 17.61 14.42 14.84
C ASP A 389 17.29 14.79 13.38
N VAL A 390 17.29 13.80 12.48
CA VAL A 390 16.87 13.96 11.08
C VAL A 390 15.38 13.80 10.93
N LEU A 391 14.85 12.62 11.28
CA LEU A 391 13.49 12.20 10.96
C LEU A 391 12.40 12.94 11.75
N LEU A 392 12.73 13.45 12.92
CA LEU A 392 11.79 14.25 13.72
C LEU A 392 12.00 15.76 13.57
N ARG A 393 12.79 16.21 12.62
CA ARG A 393 13.02 17.63 12.41
C ARG A 393 11.82 18.28 11.69
N PRO A 394 11.28 19.41 12.19
CA PRO A 394 10.08 20.03 11.59
C PRO A 394 10.29 20.49 10.14
N GLU A 395 11.51 20.93 9.82
CA GLU A 395 11.87 21.40 8.48
C GLU A 395 12.25 20.29 7.51
N VAL A 396 12.29 19.03 7.95
CA VAL A 396 12.57 17.86 7.11
C VAL A 396 11.30 17.13 6.78
N LEU A 397 10.98 17.06 5.49
CA LEU A 397 9.88 16.26 4.94
C LEU A 397 10.37 14.84 4.77
N VAL A 398 9.75 13.90 5.48
CA VAL A 398 10.14 12.49 5.45
C VAL A 398 9.11 11.66 4.71
N TYR A 399 9.56 10.87 3.75
CA TYR A 399 8.81 9.84 3.03
C TYR A 399 9.27 8.45 3.49
N GLU A 400 8.45 7.52 3.91
CA GLU A 400 7.02 7.66 4.15
C GLU A 400 6.80 8.42 5.47
N PRO A 401 5.77 9.25 5.58
CA PRO A 401 5.59 10.15 6.73
C PRO A 401 5.28 9.41 8.04
N LEU A 402 5.43 10.09 9.18
CA LEU A 402 5.32 9.47 10.52
C LEU A 402 3.99 8.73 10.75
N TRP A 403 2.87 9.21 10.18
CA TRP A 403 1.57 8.55 10.37
C TRP A 403 1.53 7.13 9.79
N THR A 404 2.40 6.81 8.82
CA THR A 404 2.47 5.46 8.21
C THR A 404 2.95 4.39 9.18
N ALA A 405 3.53 4.80 10.32
CA ALA A 405 3.83 3.89 11.44
C ALA A 405 2.57 3.20 12.01
N ILE A 406 1.37 3.76 11.81
CA ILE A 406 0.11 3.15 12.28
C ILE A 406 -0.30 1.97 11.37
N PRO A 407 -0.53 2.17 10.05
CA PRO A 407 -0.93 1.05 9.19
C PRO A 407 0.16 -0.02 9.02
N SER A 408 1.44 0.31 9.23
CA SER A 408 2.54 -0.67 9.21
C SER A 408 2.65 -1.51 10.49
N ASN A 409 2.09 -1.03 11.59
CA ASN A 409 2.09 -1.76 12.85
C ASN A 409 0.98 -2.84 12.83
N LYS A 410 1.33 -4.07 13.21
CA LYS A 410 0.38 -5.19 13.17
C LYS A 410 -0.79 -5.04 14.16
N ALA A 411 -0.68 -4.12 15.15
CA ALA A 411 -1.80 -3.75 16.02
C ALA A 411 -3.00 -3.15 15.24
N ILE A 412 -2.81 -2.73 13.99
CA ILE A 412 -3.91 -2.28 13.11
C ILE A 412 -4.86 -3.42 12.70
N LEU A 413 -4.38 -4.67 12.67
CA LEU A 413 -5.16 -5.83 12.20
C LEU A 413 -6.38 -6.12 13.08
N PRO A 414 -6.28 -6.15 14.43
CA PRO A 414 -7.45 -6.22 15.31
C PRO A 414 -8.43 -5.05 15.12
N VAL A 415 -7.93 -3.85 14.87
CA VAL A 415 -8.77 -2.67 14.62
C VAL A 415 -9.55 -2.84 13.31
N LEU A 416 -8.86 -3.25 12.23
CA LEU A 416 -9.51 -3.55 10.95
C LEU A 416 -10.61 -4.61 11.10
N TRP A 417 -10.31 -5.72 11.79
CA TRP A 417 -11.31 -6.77 12.01
C TRP A 417 -12.51 -6.27 12.81
N SER A 418 -12.29 -5.41 13.80
CA SER A 418 -13.39 -4.83 14.58
C SER A 418 -14.26 -3.86 13.78
N LEU A 419 -13.67 -3.14 12.83
CA LEU A 419 -14.38 -2.19 11.96
C LEU A 419 -15.09 -2.89 10.79
N PHE A 420 -14.49 -3.95 10.26
CA PHE A 420 -14.96 -4.67 9.08
C PHE A 420 -15.02 -6.18 9.34
N PRO A 421 -15.85 -6.65 10.27
CA PRO A 421 -15.92 -8.07 10.61
C PRO A 421 -16.36 -8.90 9.40
N ASN A 422 -15.76 -10.07 9.24
CA ASN A 422 -16.04 -11.00 8.13
C ASN A 422 -15.75 -10.44 6.73
N HIS A 423 -14.97 -9.36 6.61
CA HIS A 423 -14.59 -8.86 5.30
C HIS A 423 -13.79 -9.91 4.52
N ARG A 424 -14.11 -10.05 3.22
CA ARG A 424 -13.59 -11.13 2.36
C ARG A 424 -12.06 -11.22 2.29
N TYR A 425 -11.35 -10.10 2.43
CA TYR A 425 -9.89 -10.04 2.38
C TYR A 425 -9.22 -10.05 3.75
N LEU A 426 -9.95 -9.87 4.84
CA LEU A 426 -9.39 -9.87 6.18
C LEU A 426 -9.36 -11.27 6.79
N LEU A 427 -8.45 -11.46 7.70
CA LEU A 427 -8.39 -12.58 8.64
C LEU A 427 -8.87 -12.09 10.01
N GLU A 428 -9.58 -12.94 10.77
CA GLU A 428 -9.90 -12.63 12.15
C GLU A 428 -8.63 -12.25 12.90
N ALA A 429 -8.65 -11.13 13.64
CA ALA A 429 -7.53 -10.70 14.44
C ALA A 429 -7.99 -10.06 15.75
N GLY A 430 -7.22 -10.27 16.82
CA GLY A 430 -7.49 -9.77 18.15
C GLY A 430 -6.23 -9.40 18.91
N PHE A 431 -6.38 -8.47 19.88
CA PHE A 431 -5.34 -8.22 20.89
C PHE A 431 -5.28 -9.33 21.92
N GLU A 432 -6.35 -10.11 22.03
CA GLU A 432 -6.46 -11.28 22.88
C GLU A 432 -6.94 -12.49 22.06
N LEU A 433 -6.71 -13.69 22.58
CA LEU A 433 -7.17 -14.92 21.94
C LEU A 433 -8.68 -15.08 22.11
N THR A 434 -9.39 -15.19 21.00
CA THR A 434 -10.81 -15.57 20.97
C THR A 434 -10.98 -17.09 20.99
N PRO A 435 -12.14 -17.62 21.39
CA PRO A 435 -12.44 -19.06 21.28
C PRO A 435 -12.28 -19.58 19.84
N GLU A 436 -12.63 -18.78 18.84
CA GLU A 436 -12.55 -19.10 17.43
C GLU A 436 -11.08 -19.22 16.97
N LEU A 437 -10.22 -18.29 17.37
CA LEU A 437 -8.77 -18.35 17.08
C LEU A 437 -8.13 -19.58 17.74
N ILE A 438 -8.50 -19.90 19.00
CA ILE A 438 -7.98 -21.08 19.69
C ILE A 438 -8.41 -22.37 18.97
N LYS A 439 -9.64 -22.41 18.47
CA LYS A 439 -10.21 -23.57 17.78
C LYS A 439 -9.59 -23.79 16.41
N ASN A 440 -9.46 -22.73 15.62
CA ASN A 440 -9.11 -22.79 14.20
C ASN A 440 -7.59 -22.64 13.96
N GLY A 441 -6.82 -22.35 15.02
CA GLY A 441 -5.40 -22.01 14.91
C GLY A 441 -5.17 -20.51 14.64
N TYR A 442 -3.99 -20.04 15.03
CA TYR A 442 -3.64 -18.63 14.92
C TYR A 442 -2.14 -18.41 14.69
N ALA A 443 -1.80 -17.28 14.14
CA ALA A 443 -0.46 -16.72 14.12
C ALA A 443 -0.34 -15.69 15.24
N GLN A 444 0.58 -15.89 16.18
CA GLN A 444 0.98 -14.88 17.15
C GLN A 444 2.08 -14.04 16.51
N LYS A 445 1.87 -12.73 16.43
CA LYS A 445 2.78 -11.80 15.76
C LYS A 445 3.15 -10.64 16.70
N PRO A 446 4.43 -10.27 16.84
CA PRO A 446 4.77 -9.02 17.51
C PRO A 446 4.15 -7.83 16.75
N ILE A 447 3.75 -6.79 17.47
CA ILE A 447 3.12 -5.60 16.84
C ILE A 447 4.06 -4.89 15.86
N ALA A 448 5.37 -4.93 16.09
CA ALA A 448 6.40 -4.53 15.15
C ALA A 448 7.35 -5.70 14.90
N GLY A 449 7.80 -5.88 13.66
CA GLY A 449 8.70 -6.97 13.30
C GLY A 449 8.98 -7.01 11.80
N ARG A 450 10.07 -7.65 11.42
CA ARG A 450 10.52 -7.83 10.05
C ARG A 450 10.81 -9.30 9.75
N ARG A 451 10.72 -9.72 8.49
CA ARG A 451 11.17 -11.05 8.00
C ARG A 451 10.57 -12.24 8.79
N GLY A 452 9.38 -12.07 9.38
CA GLY A 452 8.74 -13.11 10.18
C GLY A 452 9.38 -13.35 11.56
N ASP A 453 10.29 -12.51 12.02
CA ASP A 453 10.94 -12.63 13.33
C ASP A 453 9.90 -12.59 14.46
N ASN A 454 10.03 -13.53 15.40
CA ASN A 454 9.14 -13.74 16.55
C ASN A 454 7.68 -14.06 16.18
N VAL A 455 7.39 -14.46 14.96
CA VAL A 455 6.10 -15.01 14.56
C VAL A 455 6.03 -16.49 14.98
N LYS A 456 4.90 -16.89 15.60
CA LYS A 456 4.61 -18.28 15.96
C LYS A 456 3.32 -18.72 15.29
N LEU A 457 3.36 -19.81 14.57
CA LEU A 457 2.19 -20.42 13.95
C LEU A 457 1.68 -21.56 14.85
N ILE A 458 0.46 -21.41 15.33
CA ILE A 458 -0.18 -22.35 16.24
C ILE A 458 -1.38 -22.97 15.51
N GLY A 459 -1.31 -24.27 15.30
CA GLY A 459 -2.39 -25.05 14.71
C GLY A 459 -3.48 -25.43 15.71
N GLU A 460 -4.42 -26.23 15.25
CA GLU A 460 -5.45 -26.83 16.11
C GLU A 460 -4.82 -27.58 17.29
N CYS A 461 -5.52 -27.65 18.39
CA CYS A 461 -5.04 -28.26 19.63
C CYS A 461 -3.76 -27.65 20.20
N LYS A 462 -3.46 -26.41 19.88
CA LYS A 462 -2.28 -25.67 20.35
C LYS A 462 -0.94 -26.29 19.93
N SER A 463 -0.92 -27.04 18.84
CA SER A 463 0.33 -27.52 18.23
C SER A 463 1.13 -26.38 17.64
N VAL A 464 2.41 -26.25 18.00
CA VAL A 464 3.31 -25.30 17.35
C VAL A 464 3.69 -25.88 16.00
N LEU A 465 3.28 -25.21 14.91
CA LEU A 465 3.59 -25.62 13.53
C LEU A 465 4.92 -25.05 13.08
N ASP A 466 5.19 -23.79 13.43
CA ASP A 466 6.43 -23.12 13.11
C ASP A 466 6.68 -21.97 14.10
N SER A 467 7.93 -21.63 14.32
CA SER A 467 8.33 -20.47 15.13
C SER A 467 9.71 -19.98 14.73
N LYS A 468 9.87 -18.67 14.63
CA LYS A 468 11.14 -18.01 14.36
C LYS A 468 11.46 -17.06 15.50
N ASP A 469 12.63 -17.21 16.10
CA ASP A 469 13.14 -16.28 17.10
C ASP A 469 13.76 -15.04 16.43
N GLY A 470 13.76 -13.91 17.14
CA GLY A 470 14.32 -12.66 16.64
C GLY A 470 14.35 -11.57 17.71
N ARG A 471 14.74 -10.37 17.33
CA ARG A 471 14.94 -9.22 18.23
C ARG A 471 13.66 -8.62 18.81
N PHE A 472 12.50 -8.95 18.23
CA PHE A 472 11.21 -8.33 18.58
C PHE A 472 10.43 -9.07 19.68
N GLY A 473 11.02 -10.08 20.33
CA GLY A 473 10.35 -10.91 21.32
C GLY A 473 9.89 -10.19 22.61
N LYS A 474 10.32 -8.95 22.84
CA LYS A 474 9.88 -8.11 23.94
C LYS A 474 8.67 -7.22 23.61
N GLN A 475 8.25 -7.19 22.34
CA GLN A 475 7.09 -6.46 21.88
C GLN A 475 5.80 -7.15 22.31
N GLU A 476 4.72 -6.37 22.50
CA GLU A 476 3.39 -6.94 22.63
C GLU A 476 3.00 -7.68 21.35
N SER A 477 2.09 -8.64 21.46
CA SER A 477 1.68 -9.48 20.34
C SER A 477 0.20 -9.28 20.03
N ILE A 478 -0.14 -9.49 18.76
CA ILE A 478 -1.51 -9.70 18.30
C ILE A 478 -1.68 -11.15 17.86
N TYR A 479 -2.92 -11.57 17.74
CA TYR A 479 -3.30 -12.88 17.27
C TYR A 479 -4.13 -12.75 16.01
N GLN A 480 -3.73 -13.45 14.96
CA GLN A 480 -4.44 -13.44 13.67
C GLN A 480 -4.77 -14.87 13.29
N GLN A 481 -5.94 -15.10 12.73
CA GLN A 481 -6.37 -16.41 12.22
C GLN A 481 -5.27 -17.05 11.38
N LEU A 482 -4.99 -18.31 11.65
CA LEU A 482 -4.01 -19.07 10.87
C LEU A 482 -4.52 -19.29 9.45
N TRP A 483 -3.73 -18.84 8.50
CA TRP A 483 -3.98 -19.03 7.09
C TRP A 483 -2.65 -19.28 6.40
N CYS A 484 -2.32 -20.55 6.19
CA CYS A 484 -1.03 -20.93 5.64
C CYS A 484 -0.91 -20.55 4.17
N LEU A 485 0.28 -20.12 3.76
CA LEU A 485 0.61 -19.89 2.35
C LEU A 485 0.41 -21.16 1.51
N PRO A 486 -0.02 -21.03 0.26
CA PRO A 486 -0.04 -22.16 -0.66
C PRO A 486 1.38 -22.67 -0.91
N LYS A 487 1.49 -23.97 -0.96
CA LYS A 487 2.74 -24.62 -1.37
C LYS A 487 2.61 -24.99 -2.85
N VAL A 488 3.41 -24.33 -3.68
CA VAL A 488 3.48 -24.59 -5.12
C VAL A 488 4.79 -25.35 -5.37
N GLU A 489 4.69 -26.61 -5.79
CA GLU A 489 5.80 -27.57 -5.79
C GLU A 489 6.44 -27.69 -4.39
N ASP A 490 7.66 -27.23 -4.22
CA ASP A 490 8.44 -27.29 -2.97
C ASP A 490 8.49 -25.95 -2.22
N GLN A 491 7.93 -24.86 -2.77
CA GLN A 491 8.02 -23.51 -2.21
C GLN A 491 6.68 -22.98 -1.71
N TYR A 492 6.71 -22.21 -0.62
CA TYR A 492 5.58 -21.41 -0.17
C TYR A 492 5.57 -20.08 -0.92
N VAL A 493 4.44 -19.74 -1.53
CA VAL A 493 4.32 -18.55 -2.39
C VAL A 493 3.45 -17.50 -1.71
N GLN A 494 4.01 -16.30 -1.56
CA GLN A 494 3.33 -15.11 -1.11
C GLN A 494 3.26 -14.11 -2.26
N VAL A 495 2.10 -13.46 -2.43
CA VAL A 495 1.91 -12.42 -3.43
C VAL A 495 1.91 -11.07 -2.75
N CYS A 496 2.54 -10.09 -3.36
CA CYS A 496 2.58 -8.71 -2.87
C CYS A 496 2.02 -7.76 -3.92
N THR A 497 1.43 -6.66 -3.47
CA THR A 497 1.02 -5.55 -4.34
C THR A 497 1.52 -4.22 -3.79
N PHE A 498 1.71 -3.25 -4.67
CA PHE A 498 2.11 -1.89 -4.29
C PHE A 498 0.91 -0.94 -4.37
N THR A 499 0.89 0.03 -3.43
CA THR A 499 -0.13 1.09 -3.36
C THR A 499 0.46 2.41 -3.77
#